data_2c4a23b9c2424ff2323358e690dc4ce3
#
_entry.id   2c4a23b9c2424ff2323358e690dc4ce3
#
_cell.length_a   1.000
_cell.length_b   1.000
_cell.length_c   1.000
_cell.angle_alpha   90.00
_cell.angle_beta   90.00
_cell.angle_gamma   90.00
#
_symmetry.space_group_name_H-M   'P 1'
#
loop_
_entity.id
_entity.type
_entity.pdbx_description
1 polymer ?
#
loop_
_entity_poly.entity_id
_entity_poly.type
_entity_poly.pdbx_seq_one_letter_code
_entity_poly.pdbx_strand_id
1 'polypeptide(L)'
;MMTANEIRDSYKKFFESKGHVIVPSAPMVIKDDPTLMFTNAGMNQWKDIILGTKDPEPRRRTDSQKCLRVSGKHNDLEEVGHDTYHHTMFEMLGNWSFGDYFKEKAIDYAWEYLVDVLKLNPADLYVTVFEGSPEDGIPRDDEAAKYWAKHLPTDHIIDGNKHDNFWEMGETGPCGPCSEIHVDSRSNEEKAQIPGRELVNKDNPQVIEIWNIVFMQFQRKSDGSLSPLSMHVKIGRASC
;
A
#
# COMPACT_ATOMS: atom_id res chain seq x y z
N MET A 1 17.23 -17.19 4.58
CA MET A 1 16.57 -15.88 4.75
C MET A 1 17.18 -14.94 3.73
N MET A 2 16.37 -14.19 2.97
CA MET A 2 16.88 -13.22 1.99
C MET A 2 17.42 -11.97 2.71
N THR A 3 18.49 -11.39 2.18
CA THR A 3 18.98 -10.10 2.61
C THR A 3 18.08 -8.97 2.06
N ALA A 4 18.14 -7.77 2.64
CA ALA A 4 17.38 -6.60 2.15
C ALA A 4 17.69 -6.29 0.67
N ASN A 5 18.95 -6.46 0.24
CA ASN A 5 19.32 -6.29 -1.18
C ASN A 5 18.64 -7.32 -2.08
N GLU A 6 18.62 -8.58 -1.66
CA GLU A 6 17.96 -9.66 -2.42
C GLU A 6 16.44 -9.45 -2.51
N ILE A 7 15.80 -9.01 -1.43
CA ILE A 7 14.36 -8.67 -1.42
C ILE A 7 14.09 -7.54 -2.42
N ARG A 8 14.87 -6.45 -2.35
CA ARG A 8 14.75 -5.28 -3.22
C ARG A 8 14.91 -5.64 -4.70
N ASP A 9 15.90 -6.48 -5.01
CA ASP A 9 16.17 -6.91 -6.38
C ASP A 9 15.13 -7.91 -6.88
N SER A 10 14.68 -8.86 -6.03
CA SER A 10 13.63 -9.81 -6.38
C SER A 10 12.32 -9.11 -6.68
N TYR A 11 11.95 -8.09 -5.88
CA TYR A 11 10.73 -7.30 -6.09
C TYR A 11 10.75 -6.58 -7.43
N LYS A 12 11.81 -5.84 -7.72
CA LYS A 12 11.94 -5.11 -8.99
C LYS A 12 11.94 -6.06 -10.19
N LYS A 13 12.68 -7.16 -10.12
CA LYS A 13 12.70 -8.18 -11.19
C LYS A 13 11.35 -8.86 -11.39
N PHE A 14 10.63 -9.15 -10.30
CA PHE A 14 9.30 -9.70 -10.39
C PHE A 14 8.36 -8.77 -11.14
N PHE A 15 8.30 -7.49 -10.78
CA PHE A 15 7.44 -6.53 -11.46
C PHE A 15 7.92 -6.21 -12.88
N GLU A 16 9.23 -6.23 -13.15
CA GLU A 16 9.77 -6.14 -14.50
C GLU A 16 9.25 -7.30 -15.38
N SER A 17 9.21 -8.52 -14.85
CA SER A 17 8.63 -9.68 -15.55
C SER A 17 7.13 -9.55 -15.84
N LYS A 18 6.43 -8.68 -15.10
CA LYS A 18 5.02 -8.31 -15.31
C LYS A 18 4.86 -7.07 -16.23
N GLY A 19 5.94 -6.65 -16.88
CA GLY A 19 5.94 -5.54 -17.84
C GLY A 19 6.08 -4.15 -17.21
N HIS A 20 6.56 -4.06 -15.96
CA HIS A 20 6.87 -2.78 -15.34
C HIS A 20 8.27 -2.31 -15.72
N VAL A 21 8.42 -1.01 -15.93
CA VAL A 21 9.74 -0.39 -16.11
C VAL A 21 10.33 -0.09 -14.73
N ILE A 22 11.55 -0.56 -14.50
CA ILE A 22 12.31 -0.22 -13.30
C ILE A 22 12.76 1.24 -13.41
N VAL A 23 12.39 2.06 -12.44
CA VAL A 23 12.73 3.48 -12.39
C VAL A 23 13.59 3.80 -11.19
N PRO A 24 14.46 4.82 -11.25
CA PRO A 24 15.28 5.22 -10.12
C PRO A 24 14.45 5.86 -9.01
N SER A 25 14.95 5.79 -7.79
CA SER A 25 14.44 6.54 -6.63
C SER A 25 14.54 8.05 -6.90
N ALA A 26 13.49 8.78 -6.57
CA ALA A 26 13.53 10.23 -6.61
C ALA A 26 14.47 10.78 -5.52
N PRO A 27 15.01 12.00 -5.69
CA PRO A 27 15.79 12.64 -4.63
C PRO A 27 15.00 12.79 -3.33
N MET A 28 15.67 12.65 -2.19
CA MET A 28 15.06 12.83 -0.87
C MET A 28 14.54 14.24 -0.66
N VAL A 29 15.26 15.24 -1.14
CA VAL A 29 14.86 16.66 -1.07
C VAL A 29 14.04 17.00 -2.32
N ILE A 30 12.80 17.41 -2.09
CA ILE A 30 11.89 17.80 -3.15
C ILE A 30 12.08 19.31 -3.41
N LYS A 31 12.35 19.68 -4.67
CA LYS A 31 12.66 21.07 -5.02
C LYS A 31 11.42 21.89 -5.40
N ASP A 32 10.40 21.25 -5.96
CA ASP A 32 9.30 21.94 -6.64
C ASP A 32 7.92 21.65 -6.00
N ASP A 33 7.88 21.09 -4.79
CA ASP A 33 6.64 20.87 -4.04
C ASP A 33 6.67 21.67 -2.73
N PRO A 34 5.91 22.76 -2.61
CA PRO A 34 5.90 23.58 -1.40
C PRO A 34 5.22 22.90 -0.20
N THR A 35 4.53 21.77 -0.43
CA THR A 35 3.82 21.03 0.61
C THR A 35 4.68 19.96 1.28
N LEU A 36 5.84 19.61 0.69
CA LEU A 36 6.71 18.55 1.16
C LEU A 36 8.17 18.99 1.16
N MET A 37 8.81 18.90 2.31
CA MET A 37 10.26 19.14 2.43
C MET A 37 11.07 17.93 1.94
N PHE A 38 10.61 16.73 2.27
CA PHE A 38 11.26 15.49 1.92
C PHE A 38 10.30 14.53 1.23
N THR A 39 10.84 13.62 0.42
CA THR A 39 10.09 12.48 -0.11
C THR A 39 9.71 11.57 1.04
N ASN A 40 8.43 11.53 1.38
CA ASN A 40 7.87 10.74 2.48
C ASN A 40 7.11 9.48 2.02
N ALA A 41 6.90 9.34 0.71
CA ALA A 41 6.25 8.19 0.10
C ALA A 41 6.73 8.01 -1.34
N GLY A 42 6.72 6.77 -1.84
CA GLY A 42 7.09 6.44 -3.20
C GLY A 42 6.25 7.15 -4.28
N MET A 43 5.04 7.55 -3.93
CA MET A 43 4.13 8.22 -4.85
C MET A 43 4.44 9.71 -5.09
N ASN A 44 5.24 10.36 -4.26
CA ASN A 44 5.49 11.80 -4.39
C ASN A 44 5.99 12.17 -5.79
N GLN A 45 6.86 11.36 -6.37
CA GLN A 45 7.39 11.57 -7.72
C GLN A 45 6.36 11.38 -8.85
N TRP A 46 5.18 10.81 -8.55
CA TRP A 46 4.12 10.54 -9.53
C TRP A 46 2.91 11.47 -9.38
N LYS A 47 2.97 12.45 -8.49
CA LYS A 47 1.87 13.36 -8.17
C LYS A 47 1.25 13.97 -9.42
N ASP A 48 2.06 14.46 -10.36
CA ASP A 48 1.60 15.08 -11.61
C ASP A 48 0.87 14.08 -12.52
N ILE A 49 1.32 12.83 -12.56
CA ILE A 49 0.65 11.76 -13.34
C ILE A 49 -0.68 11.41 -12.70
N ILE A 50 -0.71 11.28 -11.37
CA ILE A 50 -1.93 10.95 -10.62
C ILE A 50 -2.98 12.05 -10.79
N LEU A 51 -2.54 13.31 -10.77
CA LEU A 51 -3.39 14.48 -11.00
C LEU A 51 -3.77 14.68 -12.49
N GLY A 52 -3.23 13.88 -13.39
CA GLY A 52 -3.53 13.95 -14.81
C GLY A 52 -2.88 15.14 -15.56
N THR A 53 -1.89 15.78 -14.96
CA THR A 53 -1.17 16.92 -15.55
C THR A 53 0.05 16.50 -16.38
N LYS A 54 0.46 15.22 -16.27
CA LYS A 54 1.58 14.64 -17.00
C LYS A 54 1.19 13.30 -17.62
N ASP A 55 1.78 13.00 -18.78
CA ASP A 55 1.59 11.73 -19.48
C ASP A 55 1.99 10.55 -18.57
N PRO A 56 1.14 9.50 -18.47
CA PRO A 56 1.43 8.31 -17.67
C PRO A 56 2.48 7.36 -18.29
N GLU A 57 2.91 7.56 -19.53
CA GLU A 57 3.84 6.61 -20.18
C GLU A 57 5.27 6.64 -19.56
N PRO A 58 5.88 5.47 -19.27
CA PRO A 58 5.28 4.13 -19.29
C PRO A 58 4.25 3.93 -18.18
N ARG A 59 3.13 3.24 -18.48
CA ARG A 59 2.00 3.08 -17.56
C ARG A 59 2.27 2.15 -16.39
N ARG A 60 3.23 1.25 -16.49
CA ARG A 60 3.67 0.36 -15.42
C ARG A 60 5.07 0.69 -14.99
N ARG A 61 5.24 0.95 -13.71
CA ARG A 61 6.55 1.28 -13.12
C ARG A 61 6.76 0.51 -11.84
N THR A 62 8.04 0.26 -11.50
CA THR A 62 8.44 -0.30 -10.21
C THR A 62 9.73 0.35 -9.75
N ASP A 63 9.86 0.55 -8.44
CA ASP A 63 11.02 1.19 -7.84
C ASP A 63 11.28 0.69 -6.40
N SER A 64 12.35 1.22 -5.81
CA SER A 64 12.60 1.22 -4.39
C SER A 64 12.89 2.67 -4.01
N GLN A 65 11.92 3.35 -3.42
CA GLN A 65 12.01 4.77 -3.08
C GLN A 65 12.49 4.95 -1.64
N LYS A 66 13.57 5.70 -1.46
CA LYS A 66 14.00 6.17 -0.14
C LYS A 66 13.04 7.23 0.37
N CYS A 67 12.57 7.07 1.60
CA CYS A 67 11.59 7.94 2.23
C CYS A 67 12.08 8.43 3.57
N LEU A 68 11.67 9.67 3.93
CA LEU A 68 11.93 10.28 5.23
C LEU A 68 10.64 10.85 5.80
N ARG A 69 10.19 10.33 6.95
CA ARG A 69 8.97 10.74 7.65
C ARG A 69 9.29 11.40 8.98
N VAL A 70 9.49 12.70 8.95
CA VAL A 70 9.89 13.52 10.12
C VAL A 70 8.97 14.71 10.35
N SER A 71 7.96 14.90 9.49
CA SER A 71 7.01 16.01 9.59
C SER A 71 5.79 15.78 8.69
N GLY A 72 4.72 16.55 8.95
CA GLY A 72 3.50 16.54 8.13
C GLY A 72 2.50 15.46 8.51
N LYS A 73 1.51 15.20 7.65
CA LYS A 73 0.40 14.26 7.90
C LYS A 73 0.87 12.80 8.08
N HIS A 74 1.95 12.43 7.41
CA HIS A 74 2.54 11.09 7.48
C HIS A 74 3.89 11.18 8.17
N ASN A 75 3.92 11.59 9.45
CA ASN A 75 5.12 11.49 10.26
C ASN A 75 4.94 10.36 11.28
N ASP A 76 6.00 9.58 11.49
CA ASP A 76 6.01 8.42 12.37
C ASP A 76 6.87 8.69 13.61
N LEU A 77 7.06 9.98 14.00
CA LEU A 77 7.97 10.36 15.09
C LEU A 77 7.52 9.89 16.46
N GLU A 78 6.22 9.73 16.65
CA GLU A 78 5.66 9.22 17.92
C GLU A 78 5.83 7.70 18.06
N GLU A 79 5.87 6.99 16.93
CA GLU A 79 6.00 5.52 16.88
C GLU A 79 7.47 5.07 16.85
N VAL A 80 8.36 5.86 16.24
CA VAL A 80 9.78 5.52 16.10
C VAL A 80 10.45 5.38 17.47
N GLY A 81 11.01 4.20 17.70
CA GLY A 81 11.67 3.84 18.96
C GLY A 81 10.72 3.29 20.04
N HIS A 82 9.41 3.25 19.76
CA HIS A 82 8.40 2.60 20.61
C HIS A 82 8.00 1.23 20.09
N ASP A 83 8.09 1.02 18.77
CA ASP A 83 7.89 -0.27 18.13
C ASP A 83 9.17 -0.75 17.41
N THR A 84 9.07 -1.86 16.66
CA THR A 84 10.21 -2.48 15.97
C THR A 84 10.17 -2.31 14.46
N TYR A 85 9.18 -1.60 13.91
CA TYR A 85 8.95 -1.50 12.46
C TYR A 85 8.79 -0.07 11.93
N HIS A 86 8.55 0.96 12.79
CA HIS A 86 8.57 2.35 12.35
C HIS A 86 9.99 2.94 12.39
N HIS A 87 10.38 3.57 11.29
CA HIS A 87 11.66 4.25 11.15
C HIS A 87 11.48 5.61 10.49
N THR A 88 12.26 6.62 10.92
CA THR A 88 12.25 7.95 10.28
C THR A 88 12.71 7.89 8.82
N MET A 89 13.67 7.02 8.51
CA MET A 89 14.17 6.75 7.16
C MET A 89 13.98 5.27 6.82
N PHE A 90 13.37 5.00 5.68
CA PHE A 90 13.10 3.64 5.21
C PHE A 90 13.05 3.60 3.68
N GLU A 91 12.96 2.43 3.10
CA GLU A 91 12.72 2.23 1.68
C GLU A 91 11.31 1.68 1.47
N MET A 92 10.62 2.25 0.47
CA MET A 92 9.31 1.82 0.05
C MET A 92 9.43 1.15 -1.32
N LEU A 93 9.16 -0.14 -1.38
CA LEU A 93 9.09 -0.88 -2.63
C LEU A 93 7.77 -0.55 -3.32
N GLY A 94 7.86 0.03 -4.51
CA GLY A 94 6.72 0.56 -5.24
C GLY A 94 6.41 -0.22 -6.51
N ASN A 95 5.12 -0.45 -6.77
CA ASN A 95 4.60 -0.88 -8.06
C ASN A 95 3.39 -0.05 -8.46
N TRP A 96 3.42 0.49 -9.66
CA TRP A 96 2.53 1.53 -10.13
C TRP A 96 1.82 1.08 -11.39
N SER A 97 0.50 1.33 -11.47
CA SER A 97 -0.30 1.17 -12.69
C SER A 97 -1.13 2.43 -12.92
N PHE A 98 -0.83 3.12 -13.99
CA PHE A 98 -1.48 4.37 -14.39
C PHE A 98 -2.48 4.10 -15.52
N GLY A 99 -3.72 3.75 -15.13
CA GLY A 99 -4.79 3.46 -16.08
C GLY A 99 -4.56 2.21 -16.95
N ASP A 100 -3.78 1.23 -16.47
CA ASP A 100 -3.56 -0.04 -17.17
C ASP A 100 -4.29 -1.18 -16.43
N TYR A 101 -3.70 -1.77 -15.39
CA TYR A 101 -4.40 -2.75 -14.56
C TYR A 101 -4.86 -2.13 -13.23
N PHE A 102 -5.84 -2.78 -12.61
CA PHE A 102 -6.42 -2.29 -11.36
C PHE A 102 -6.53 -3.42 -10.31
N LYS A 103 -7.59 -3.52 -9.54
CA LYS A 103 -7.70 -4.35 -8.33
C LYS A 103 -7.33 -5.82 -8.56
N GLU A 104 -7.93 -6.49 -9.53
CA GLU A 104 -7.74 -7.93 -9.75
C GLU A 104 -6.26 -8.30 -9.93
N LYS A 105 -5.63 -7.73 -10.97
CA LYS A 105 -4.22 -8.02 -11.23
C LYS A 105 -3.28 -7.51 -10.14
N ALA A 106 -3.64 -6.43 -9.45
CA ALA A 106 -2.86 -5.92 -8.34
C ALA A 106 -2.80 -6.94 -7.20
N ILE A 107 -3.94 -7.52 -6.85
CA ILE A 107 -4.08 -8.55 -5.82
C ILE A 107 -3.37 -9.83 -6.26
N ASP A 108 -3.60 -10.29 -7.50
CA ASP A 108 -2.93 -11.47 -8.04
C ASP A 108 -1.39 -11.33 -8.00
N TYR A 109 -0.84 -10.18 -8.40
CA TYR A 109 0.61 -9.95 -8.36
C TYR A 109 1.16 -9.88 -6.94
N ALA A 110 0.43 -9.26 -6.01
CA ALA A 110 0.85 -9.21 -4.61
C ALA A 110 0.87 -10.63 -4.00
N TRP A 111 -0.18 -11.40 -4.26
CA TRP A 111 -0.26 -12.80 -3.83
C TRP A 111 0.87 -13.65 -4.40
N GLU A 112 1.06 -13.62 -5.72
CA GLU A 112 2.12 -14.37 -6.40
C GLU A 112 3.50 -14.02 -5.83
N TYR A 113 3.77 -12.72 -5.61
CA TYR A 113 5.05 -12.30 -5.05
C TYR A 113 5.26 -12.82 -3.62
N LEU A 114 4.28 -12.67 -2.75
CA LEU A 114 4.40 -13.06 -1.34
C LEU A 114 4.45 -14.59 -1.18
N VAL A 115 3.60 -15.32 -1.88
CA VAL A 115 3.45 -16.76 -1.69
C VAL A 115 4.39 -17.56 -2.60
N ASP A 116 4.49 -17.21 -3.89
CA ASP A 116 5.26 -18.00 -4.84
C ASP A 116 6.73 -17.58 -4.91
N VAL A 117 7.05 -16.30 -4.69
CA VAL A 117 8.44 -15.80 -4.72
C VAL A 117 9.05 -15.79 -3.31
N LEU A 118 8.43 -15.10 -2.35
CA LEU A 118 8.95 -15.01 -0.99
C LEU A 118 8.67 -16.23 -0.13
N LYS A 119 7.76 -17.15 -0.57
CA LYS A 119 7.41 -18.40 0.13
C LYS A 119 6.81 -18.16 1.52
N LEU A 120 6.07 -17.06 1.70
CA LEU A 120 5.30 -16.87 2.92
C LEU A 120 4.19 -17.93 2.99
N ASN A 121 3.90 -18.39 4.20
CA ASN A 121 2.83 -19.34 4.40
C ASN A 121 1.47 -18.64 4.28
N PRO A 122 0.58 -19.05 3.36
CA PRO A 122 -0.74 -18.46 3.20
C PRO A 122 -1.60 -18.44 4.47
N ALA A 123 -1.42 -19.43 5.35
CA ALA A 123 -2.15 -19.52 6.62
C ALA A 123 -1.80 -18.41 7.61
N ASP A 124 -0.68 -17.72 7.40
CA ASP A 124 -0.19 -16.63 8.25
C ASP A 124 -0.53 -15.25 7.68
N LEU A 125 -1.18 -15.19 6.51
CA LEU A 125 -1.53 -13.95 5.83
C LEU A 125 -2.98 -13.57 6.08
N TYR A 126 -3.19 -12.31 6.43
CA TYR A 126 -4.49 -11.66 6.57
C TYR A 126 -4.54 -10.44 5.69
N VAL A 127 -5.72 -10.09 5.19
CA VAL A 127 -5.91 -8.89 4.38
C VAL A 127 -7.06 -8.06 4.91
N THR A 128 -6.95 -6.75 4.76
CA THR A 128 -8.04 -5.85 5.03
C THR A 128 -8.66 -5.35 3.74
N VAL A 129 -9.95 -5.05 3.77
CA VAL A 129 -10.67 -4.35 2.70
C VAL A 129 -11.48 -3.21 3.31
N PHE A 130 -11.65 -2.13 2.57
CA PHE A 130 -12.39 -0.97 3.06
C PHE A 130 -13.86 -1.32 3.35
N GLU A 131 -14.31 -1.07 4.58
CA GLU A 131 -15.69 -1.36 5.03
C GLU A 131 -16.75 -0.39 4.48
N GLY A 132 -16.32 0.70 3.85
CA GLY A 132 -17.17 1.78 3.38
C GLY A 132 -17.17 2.98 4.32
N SER A 133 -17.72 4.09 3.82
CA SER A 133 -17.94 5.34 4.58
C SER A 133 -19.31 5.90 4.20
N PRO A 134 -20.34 5.68 5.02
CA PRO A 134 -21.66 6.24 4.77
C PRO A 134 -21.67 7.77 4.68
N GLU A 135 -20.82 8.44 5.44
CA GLU A 135 -20.66 9.89 5.46
C GLU A 135 -20.11 10.46 4.13
N ASP A 136 -19.25 9.70 3.46
CA ASP A 136 -18.71 10.04 2.13
C ASP A 136 -19.57 9.44 0.99
N GLY A 137 -20.58 8.64 1.30
CA GLY A 137 -21.39 7.92 0.32
C GLY A 137 -20.62 6.81 -0.42
N ILE A 138 -19.54 6.27 0.18
CA ILE A 138 -18.72 5.23 -0.44
C ILE A 138 -19.10 3.88 0.17
N PRO A 139 -19.50 2.90 -0.68
CA PRO A 139 -19.81 1.55 -0.21
C PRO A 139 -18.54 0.79 0.18
N ARG A 140 -18.75 -0.36 0.85
CA ARG A 140 -17.70 -1.36 1.09
C ARG A 140 -17.03 -1.78 -0.22
N ASP A 141 -15.72 -2.06 -0.18
CA ASP A 141 -14.98 -2.54 -1.35
C ASP A 141 -15.18 -4.07 -1.55
N ASP A 142 -16.40 -4.44 -1.95
CA ASP A 142 -16.76 -5.83 -2.24
C ASP A 142 -15.97 -6.41 -3.43
N GLU A 143 -15.51 -5.54 -4.31
CA GLU A 143 -14.68 -5.95 -5.46
C GLU A 143 -13.33 -6.47 -4.99
N ALA A 144 -12.63 -5.74 -4.11
CA ALA A 144 -11.37 -6.21 -3.52
C ALA A 144 -11.57 -7.49 -2.71
N ALA A 145 -12.63 -7.55 -1.88
CA ALA A 145 -12.96 -8.75 -1.11
C ALA A 145 -13.19 -9.98 -2.00
N LYS A 146 -13.89 -9.82 -3.13
CA LYS A 146 -14.10 -10.88 -4.11
C LYS A 146 -12.80 -11.38 -4.75
N TYR A 147 -11.87 -10.47 -5.06
CA TYR A 147 -10.58 -10.86 -5.63
C TYR A 147 -9.69 -11.58 -4.60
N TRP A 148 -9.66 -11.10 -3.35
CA TRP A 148 -8.95 -11.79 -2.28
C TRP A 148 -9.52 -13.17 -1.97
N ALA A 149 -10.84 -13.36 -2.06
CA ALA A 149 -11.49 -14.67 -1.84
C ALA A 149 -11.09 -15.75 -2.87
N LYS A 150 -10.36 -15.40 -3.94
CA LYS A 150 -9.73 -16.38 -4.83
C LYS A 150 -8.46 -17.00 -4.24
N HIS A 151 -7.87 -16.34 -3.28
CA HIS A 151 -6.56 -16.66 -2.72
C HIS A 151 -6.62 -17.07 -1.24
N LEU A 152 -7.50 -16.46 -0.47
CA LEU A 152 -7.63 -16.62 0.98
C LEU A 152 -9.03 -17.08 1.38
N PRO A 153 -9.16 -17.83 2.48
CA PRO A 153 -10.46 -18.10 3.07
C PRO A 153 -11.07 -16.79 3.61
N THR A 154 -12.39 -16.74 3.68
CA THR A 154 -13.13 -15.49 4.01
C THR A 154 -12.85 -14.97 5.42
N ASP A 155 -12.47 -15.83 6.35
CA ASP A 155 -12.08 -15.45 7.71
C ASP A 155 -10.70 -14.79 7.79
N HIS A 156 -9.92 -14.82 6.71
CA HIS A 156 -8.68 -14.06 6.56
C HIS A 156 -8.88 -12.70 5.87
N ILE A 157 -10.10 -12.39 5.42
CA ILE A 157 -10.46 -11.11 4.80
C ILE A 157 -11.25 -10.30 5.81
N ILE A 158 -10.72 -9.17 6.24
CA ILE A 158 -11.19 -8.38 7.38
C ILE A 158 -11.65 -7.01 6.87
N ASP A 159 -12.78 -6.54 7.36
CA ASP A 159 -13.24 -5.19 7.09
C ASP A 159 -12.41 -4.19 7.91
N GLY A 160 -11.86 -3.20 7.21
CA GLY A 160 -11.08 -2.13 7.82
C GLY A 160 -11.77 -0.77 7.65
N ASN A 161 -11.63 0.05 8.68
CA ASN A 161 -12.27 1.35 8.75
C ASN A 161 -11.62 2.38 7.81
N LYS A 162 -12.18 3.58 7.76
CA LYS A 162 -11.67 4.66 6.91
C LYS A 162 -10.24 5.10 7.26
N HIS A 163 -9.86 5.05 8.54
CA HIS A 163 -8.53 5.44 8.98
C HIS A 163 -7.46 4.51 8.38
N ASP A 164 -7.71 3.21 8.37
CA ASP A 164 -6.75 2.20 7.94
C ASP A 164 -6.86 1.90 6.43
N ASN A 165 -8.09 1.86 5.91
CA ASN A 165 -8.37 1.36 4.55
C ASN A 165 -8.90 2.39 3.55
N PHE A 166 -8.78 3.70 3.84
CA PHE A 166 -9.06 4.75 2.86
C PHE A 166 -7.91 5.75 2.80
N TRP A 167 -7.11 5.66 1.76
CA TRP A 167 -5.92 6.50 1.61
C TRP A 167 -6.26 7.85 0.97
N GLU A 168 -5.70 8.91 1.52
CA GLU A 168 -5.85 10.29 1.03
C GLU A 168 -4.47 10.93 0.86
N MET A 169 -4.23 11.61 -0.27
CA MET A 169 -2.96 12.31 -0.51
C MET A 169 -2.76 13.48 0.45
N GLY A 170 -3.84 14.15 0.84
CA GLY A 170 -3.87 15.27 1.75
C GLY A 170 -5.32 15.65 2.07
N GLU A 171 -5.53 16.86 2.54
CA GLU A 171 -6.89 17.41 2.75
C GLU A 171 -7.68 17.52 1.44
N THR A 172 -6.96 17.71 0.33
CA THR A 172 -7.49 17.68 -1.03
C THR A 172 -6.57 16.84 -1.90
N GLY A 173 -7.11 16.26 -2.96
CA GLY A 173 -6.31 15.49 -3.91
C GLY A 173 -6.85 14.09 -4.15
N PRO A 174 -6.12 13.28 -4.90
CA PRO A 174 -6.50 11.90 -5.17
C PRO A 174 -6.63 11.08 -3.90
N CYS A 175 -7.64 10.23 -3.87
CA CYS A 175 -7.91 9.34 -2.75
C CYS A 175 -8.64 8.08 -3.22
N GLY A 176 -8.76 7.10 -2.35
CA GLY A 176 -9.49 5.88 -2.62
C GLY A 176 -9.27 4.78 -1.59
N PRO A 177 -10.07 3.71 -1.67
CA PRO A 177 -9.93 2.58 -0.79
C PRO A 177 -8.58 1.91 -0.97
N CYS A 178 -8.12 1.25 0.08
CA CYS A 178 -6.92 0.43 0.03
C CYS A 178 -7.15 -0.92 0.69
N SER A 179 -6.26 -1.84 0.39
CA SER A 179 -6.22 -3.17 0.97
C SER A 179 -4.83 -3.42 1.51
N GLU A 180 -4.75 -3.71 2.79
CA GLU A 180 -3.50 -4.04 3.47
C GLU A 180 -3.29 -5.54 3.50
N ILE A 181 -2.04 -5.95 3.52
CA ILE A 181 -1.65 -7.35 3.72
C ILE A 181 -0.82 -7.41 4.99
N HIS A 182 -1.25 -8.24 5.91
CA HIS A 182 -0.62 -8.46 7.20
C HIS A 182 -0.03 -9.87 7.29
N VAL A 183 1.06 -10.00 8.02
CA VAL A 183 1.65 -11.30 8.34
C VAL A 183 1.62 -11.52 9.85
N ASP A 184 1.14 -12.69 10.26
CA ASP A 184 1.19 -13.16 11.64
C ASP A 184 2.44 -14.02 11.84
N SER A 185 3.46 -13.48 12.45
CA SER A 185 4.75 -14.13 12.70
C SER A 185 4.83 -14.86 14.04
N ARG A 186 3.72 -14.94 14.80
CA ARG A 186 3.66 -15.62 16.09
C ARG A 186 3.83 -17.14 15.96
N SER A 187 4.12 -17.78 17.08
CA SER A 187 4.14 -19.26 17.16
C SER A 187 2.74 -19.87 16.95
N ASN A 188 2.69 -21.15 16.57
CA ASN A 188 1.42 -21.85 16.40
C ASN A 188 0.62 -21.94 17.70
N GLU A 189 1.29 -22.00 18.85
CA GLU A 189 0.68 -22.03 20.17
C GLU A 189 -0.03 -20.71 20.48
N GLU A 190 0.58 -19.57 20.14
CA GLU A 190 -0.02 -18.24 20.33
C GLU A 190 -1.19 -18.02 19.35
N LYS A 191 -1.05 -18.47 18.09
CA LYS A 191 -2.14 -18.41 17.10
C LYS A 191 -3.35 -19.24 17.51
N ALA A 192 -3.13 -20.37 18.20
CA ALA A 192 -4.21 -21.21 18.71
C ALA A 192 -4.96 -20.57 19.89
N GLN A 193 -4.32 -19.66 20.64
CA GLN A 193 -4.94 -18.95 21.76
C GLN A 193 -5.77 -17.76 21.28
N ILE A 194 -5.21 -16.97 20.36
CA ILE A 194 -5.86 -15.79 19.79
C ILE A 194 -5.67 -15.84 18.26
N PRO A 195 -6.72 -15.98 17.48
CA PRO A 195 -6.65 -15.93 16.01
C PRO A 195 -6.00 -14.63 15.52
N GLY A 196 -5.14 -14.72 14.50
CA GLY A 196 -4.43 -13.55 13.97
C GLY A 196 -5.35 -12.44 13.50
N ARG A 197 -6.54 -12.79 12.97
CA ARG A 197 -7.56 -11.82 12.56
C ARG A 197 -7.99 -10.82 13.63
N GLU A 198 -7.92 -11.22 14.90
CA GLU A 198 -8.28 -10.36 16.02
C GLU A 198 -7.20 -9.35 16.38
N LEU A 199 -5.99 -9.55 15.85
CA LEU A 199 -4.82 -8.72 16.11
C LEU A 199 -4.40 -7.82 14.93
N VAL A 200 -5.06 -7.96 13.79
CA VAL A 200 -4.87 -7.06 12.63
C VAL A 200 -5.27 -5.65 13.03
N ASN A 201 -4.40 -4.66 12.80
CA ASN A 201 -4.57 -3.25 13.18
C ASN A 201 -4.86 -3.05 14.68
N LYS A 202 -4.17 -3.83 15.55
CA LYS A 202 -4.25 -3.75 17.01
C LYS A 202 -2.89 -3.55 17.67
N ASP A 203 -1.95 -2.92 16.98
CA ASP A 203 -0.59 -2.61 17.46
C ASP A 203 0.16 -3.84 17.99
N ASN A 204 -0.14 -5.02 17.46
CA ASN A 204 0.58 -6.24 17.81
C ASN A 204 1.91 -6.31 17.06
N PRO A 205 3.08 -6.38 17.75
CA PRO A 205 4.39 -6.33 17.10
C PRO A 205 4.73 -7.55 16.24
N GLN A 206 3.90 -8.59 16.24
CA GLN A 206 4.09 -9.81 15.47
C GLN A 206 2.98 -10.05 14.43
N VAL A 207 1.93 -9.20 14.39
CA VAL A 207 0.89 -9.20 13.35
C VAL A 207 0.93 -7.86 12.65
N ILE A 208 1.80 -7.74 11.66
CA ILE A 208 2.20 -6.46 11.08
C ILE A 208 1.78 -6.32 9.63
N GLU A 209 1.44 -5.11 9.22
CA GLU A 209 1.26 -4.72 7.83
C GLU A 209 2.60 -4.80 7.09
N ILE A 210 2.62 -5.54 5.98
CA ILE A 210 3.80 -5.67 5.13
C ILE A 210 3.58 -5.05 3.74
N TRP A 211 2.33 -4.79 3.36
CA TRP A 211 2.00 -4.22 2.06
C TRP A 211 0.66 -3.51 2.09
N ASN A 212 0.59 -2.33 1.49
CA ASN A 212 -0.66 -1.62 1.27
C ASN A 212 -0.88 -1.41 -0.23
N ILE A 213 -2.06 -1.81 -0.73
CA ILE A 213 -2.46 -1.67 -2.14
C ILE A 213 -3.55 -0.59 -2.21
N VAL A 214 -3.19 0.58 -2.70
CA VAL A 214 -4.12 1.72 -2.81
C VAL A 214 -4.77 1.75 -4.19
N PHE A 215 -6.08 1.92 -4.21
CA PHE A 215 -6.92 2.01 -5.40
C PHE A 215 -7.48 3.43 -5.56
N MET A 216 -6.69 4.33 -6.14
CA MET A 216 -7.13 5.70 -6.34
C MET A 216 -8.24 5.78 -7.38
N GLN A 217 -9.42 6.16 -6.92
CA GLN A 217 -10.65 6.23 -7.71
C GLN A 217 -11.31 7.61 -7.65
N PHE A 218 -10.97 8.41 -6.64
CA PHE A 218 -11.64 9.67 -6.33
C PHE A 218 -10.66 10.82 -6.20
N GLN A 219 -11.21 12.02 -6.37
CA GLN A 219 -10.59 13.30 -6.05
C GLN A 219 -11.39 13.95 -4.93
N ARG A 220 -10.75 14.23 -3.77
CA ARG A 220 -11.33 15.05 -2.71
C ARG A 220 -11.14 16.53 -3.05
N LYS A 221 -12.23 17.28 -3.02
CA LYS A 221 -12.26 18.71 -3.29
C LYS A 221 -12.13 19.52 -1.98
N SER A 222 -11.90 20.82 -2.10
CA SER A 222 -11.79 21.73 -0.95
C SER A 222 -13.06 21.88 -0.12
N ASP A 223 -14.22 21.57 -0.70
CA ASP A 223 -15.51 21.53 0.01
C ASP A 223 -15.78 20.19 0.71
N GLY A 224 -14.80 19.26 0.68
CA GLY A 224 -14.91 17.91 1.23
C GLY A 224 -15.62 16.90 0.34
N SER A 225 -16.23 17.32 -0.76
CA SER A 225 -16.91 16.42 -1.68
C SER A 225 -15.92 15.55 -2.48
N LEU A 226 -16.40 14.38 -2.93
CA LEU A 226 -15.66 13.46 -3.79
C LEU A 226 -16.17 13.50 -5.22
N SER A 227 -15.26 13.43 -6.17
CA SER A 227 -15.59 13.19 -7.58
C SER A 227 -14.73 12.04 -8.12
N PRO A 228 -15.26 11.23 -9.04
CA PRO A 228 -14.45 10.18 -9.68
C PRO A 228 -13.23 10.76 -10.39
N LEU A 229 -12.10 10.04 -10.32
CA LEU A 229 -10.94 10.32 -11.17
C LEU A 229 -11.22 9.89 -12.61
N SER A 230 -10.69 10.62 -13.57
CA SER A 230 -10.75 10.28 -15.00
C SER A 230 -9.92 9.03 -15.34
N MET A 231 -8.92 8.73 -14.53
CA MET A 231 -8.04 7.57 -14.66
C MET A 231 -7.88 6.90 -13.30
N HIS A 232 -8.15 5.60 -13.24
CA HIS A 232 -7.87 4.84 -12.03
C HIS A 232 -6.37 4.57 -11.93
N VAL A 233 -5.81 4.85 -10.78
CA VAL A 233 -4.40 4.63 -10.49
C VAL A 233 -4.26 3.61 -9.36
N LYS A 234 -3.51 2.54 -9.64
CA LYS A 234 -3.14 1.54 -8.64
C LYS A 234 -1.75 1.82 -8.11
N ILE A 235 -1.63 1.86 -6.80
CA ILE A 235 -0.38 2.04 -6.07
C ILE A 235 -0.19 0.82 -5.15
N GLY A 236 0.90 0.08 -5.33
CA GLY A 236 1.33 -0.91 -4.36
C GLY A 236 2.58 -0.42 -3.68
N ARG A 237 2.59 -0.48 -2.35
CA ARG A 237 3.75 -0.13 -1.55
C ARG A 237 3.96 -1.19 -0.47
N ALA A 238 5.15 -1.79 -0.46
CA ALA A 238 5.62 -2.62 0.63
C ALA A 238 6.74 -1.87 1.35
N SER A 239 6.69 -1.81 2.67
CA SER A 239 7.76 -1.23 3.48
C SER A 239 8.84 -2.28 3.74
N CYS A 240 10.11 -1.87 3.67
CA CYS A 240 11.27 -2.68 3.99
C CYS A 240 12.07 -2.02 5.10
#